data_01e2529b991b4032e082ca8f79c13bae
#
_entry.id   01e2529b991b4032e082ca8f79c13bae
#
_cell.length_a   1.000
_cell.length_b   1.000
_cell.length_c   1.000
_cell.angle_alpha   90.00
_cell.angle_beta   90.00
_cell.angle_gamma   90.00
#
_symmetry.space_group_name_H-M   'P 1'
#
loop_
_entity.id
_entity.type
_entity.pdbx_description
1 polymer ?
#
loop_
_entity_poly.entity_id
_entity_poly.type
_entity_poly.pdbx_seq_one_letter_code
_entity_poly.pdbx_strand_id
1 'polypeptide(L)'
;MLYAYSHGVDSPIPVKFVFQQTGPCSFHIEDWGGDAVTEEDYDEVISAVLGWAGKEITKDQVADGSYVKFLSEISPVSLVNENTVPTLCAYGANDVVVPVNMKYKLFEAFEKYGVEYDFIYFENSGHGMTSDADKQVEFIEKSLEYCDKYFE
;
A
#
# COMPACT_ATOMS: atom_id res chain seq x y z
N MET A 1 1.79 -2.39 -6.63
CA MET A 1 1.30 -0.99 -6.52
C MET A 1 2.33 0.04 -7.00
N LEU A 2 3.55 0.12 -6.49
CA LEU A 2 4.53 1.19 -6.83
C LEU A 2 4.64 1.44 -8.33
N TYR A 3 5.04 0.43 -9.10
CA TYR A 3 5.20 0.57 -10.55
C TYR A 3 3.89 0.98 -11.25
N ALA A 4 2.78 0.33 -10.89
CA ALA A 4 1.49 0.57 -11.51
C ALA A 4 0.96 1.99 -11.28
N TYR A 5 1.21 2.58 -10.10
CA TYR A 5 0.76 3.92 -9.75
C TYR A 5 1.69 5.02 -10.26
N SER A 6 3.00 4.70 -10.43
CA SER A 6 3.97 5.65 -10.97
C SER A 6 4.01 5.67 -12.50
N HIS A 7 3.86 4.50 -13.14
CA HIS A 7 4.18 4.29 -14.56
C HIS A 7 3.13 3.49 -15.32
N GLY A 8 2.00 3.15 -14.69
CA GLY A 8 1.01 2.25 -15.31
C GLY A 8 0.52 2.71 -16.67
N VAL A 9 0.34 4.02 -16.85
CA VAL A 9 -0.14 4.63 -18.10
C VAL A 9 0.95 4.66 -19.18
N ASP A 10 2.20 4.94 -18.78
CA ASP A 10 3.35 5.11 -19.70
C ASP A 10 4.14 3.81 -19.90
N SER A 11 3.70 2.72 -19.31
CA SER A 11 4.33 1.41 -19.46
C SER A 11 4.25 0.92 -20.90
N PRO A 12 5.34 0.32 -21.47
CA PRO A 12 5.31 -0.31 -22.79
C PRO A 12 4.20 -1.37 -22.93
N ILE A 13 3.85 -2.02 -21.82
CA ILE A 13 2.65 -2.87 -21.69
C ILE A 13 1.79 -2.18 -20.64
N PRO A 14 0.69 -1.49 -21.03
CA PRO A 14 -0.14 -0.75 -20.09
C PRO A 14 -0.66 -1.64 -18.97
N VAL A 15 -0.46 -1.20 -17.73
CA VAL A 15 -1.10 -1.84 -16.57
C VAL A 15 -2.57 -1.46 -16.62
N LYS A 16 -3.46 -2.44 -16.59
CA LYS A 16 -4.91 -2.21 -16.67
C LYS A 16 -5.56 -2.04 -15.30
N PHE A 17 -5.10 -2.79 -14.33
CA PHE A 17 -5.58 -2.77 -12.95
C PHE A 17 -4.53 -3.40 -12.01
N VAL A 18 -4.77 -3.28 -10.71
CA VAL A 18 -3.93 -3.90 -9.66
C VAL A 18 -4.80 -4.80 -8.79
N PHE A 19 -4.30 -5.99 -8.48
CA PHE A 19 -4.77 -6.78 -7.35
C PHE A 19 -3.73 -6.69 -6.23
N GLN A 20 -4.17 -6.30 -5.05
CA GLN A 20 -3.31 -6.27 -3.90
C GLN A 20 -3.97 -7.00 -2.72
N GLN A 21 -3.19 -7.85 -2.06
CA GLN A 21 -3.58 -8.58 -0.88
C GLN A 21 -2.62 -8.24 0.24
N THR A 22 -3.14 -7.66 1.34
CA THR A 22 -2.36 -7.31 2.54
C THR A 22 -1.06 -6.52 2.28
N GLY A 23 -0.96 -5.88 1.11
CA GLY A 23 0.23 -5.13 0.75
C GLY A 23 0.32 -3.81 1.52
N PRO A 24 1.52 -3.44 2.03
CA PRO A 24 1.71 -2.12 2.62
C PRO A 24 1.49 -1.04 1.56
N CYS A 25 0.69 -0.03 1.90
CA CYS A 25 0.45 1.10 1.01
C CYS A 25 1.16 2.39 1.45
N SER A 26 1.72 2.40 2.65
CA SER A 26 2.55 3.47 3.17
C SER A 26 3.80 2.91 3.84
N PHE A 27 4.91 3.61 3.68
CA PHE A 27 6.16 3.35 4.39
C PHE A 27 6.53 4.48 5.35
N HIS A 28 5.63 5.43 5.56
CA HIS A 28 5.77 6.42 6.62
C HIS A 28 5.71 5.74 7.98
N ILE A 29 6.65 6.06 8.86
CA ILE A 29 6.88 5.32 10.11
C ILE A 29 5.69 5.38 11.03
N GLU A 30 5.02 6.54 11.09
CA GLU A 30 3.80 6.73 11.86
C GLU A 30 2.66 5.79 11.44
N ASP A 31 2.67 5.26 10.22
CA ASP A 31 1.66 4.34 9.72
C ASP A 31 1.88 2.90 10.18
N TRP A 32 3.05 2.62 10.73
CA TRP A 32 3.42 1.32 11.27
C TRP A 32 3.18 1.19 12.79
N GLY A 33 2.47 2.16 13.36
CA GLY A 33 2.05 2.12 14.77
C GLY A 33 3.03 2.79 15.72
N GLY A 34 4.00 3.53 15.18
CA GLY A 34 4.87 4.38 15.97
C GLY A 34 4.17 5.71 16.34
N ASP A 35 4.30 6.11 17.59
CA ASP A 35 4.16 7.50 17.97
C ASP A 35 5.22 8.35 17.26
N ALA A 36 5.13 9.65 17.32
CA ALA A 36 6.08 10.55 16.68
C ALA A 36 7.52 10.09 16.97
N VAL A 37 8.27 9.84 15.88
CA VAL A 37 9.66 9.37 15.94
C VAL A 37 10.50 10.38 16.74
N THR A 38 11.09 9.90 17.83
CA THR A 38 12.00 10.68 18.66
C THR A 38 13.46 10.45 18.26
N GLU A 39 14.39 11.26 18.76
CA GLU A 39 15.81 11.01 18.54
C GLU A 39 16.28 9.66 19.11
N GLU A 40 15.56 9.08 20.06
CA GLU A 40 15.88 7.76 20.64
C GLU A 40 15.53 6.60 19.71
N ASP A 41 14.56 6.78 18.82
CA ASP A 41 14.10 5.76 17.86
C ASP A 41 14.97 5.70 16.59
N TYR A 42 16.06 6.43 16.58
CA TYR A 42 16.92 6.67 15.44
C TYR A 42 17.40 5.42 14.70
N ASP A 43 17.90 4.45 15.46
CA ASP A 43 18.48 3.23 14.89
C ASP A 43 17.38 2.34 14.28
N GLU A 44 16.17 2.38 14.84
CA GLU A 44 15.00 1.67 14.32
C GLU A 44 14.51 2.32 13.01
N VAL A 45 14.43 3.65 12.97
CA VAL A 45 14.04 4.41 11.77
C VAL A 45 15.03 4.16 10.63
N ILE A 46 16.33 4.26 10.91
CA ILE A 46 17.39 4.03 9.91
C ILE A 46 17.29 2.60 9.37
N SER A 47 17.14 1.62 10.26
CA SER A 47 17.01 0.21 9.87
C SER A 47 15.76 -0.03 9.03
N ALA A 48 14.63 0.57 9.39
CA ALA A 48 13.38 0.46 8.63
C ALA A 48 13.51 1.09 7.24
N VAL A 49 14.01 2.32 7.14
CA VAL A 49 14.18 3.00 5.84
C VAL A 49 15.20 2.27 4.96
N LEU A 50 16.31 1.79 5.53
CA LEU A 50 17.28 0.99 4.79
C LEU A 50 16.65 -0.30 4.27
N GLY A 51 15.87 -1.00 5.11
CA GLY A 51 15.17 -2.23 4.75
C GLY A 51 14.12 -2.03 3.66
N TRP A 52 13.36 -0.96 3.69
CA TRP A 52 12.27 -0.70 2.75
C TRP A 52 12.71 0.00 1.46
N ALA A 53 13.53 1.03 1.60
CA ALA A 53 13.94 1.87 0.48
C ALA A 53 15.31 1.50 -0.12
N GLY A 54 16.07 0.64 0.56
CA GLY A 54 17.44 0.31 0.17
C GLY A 54 18.38 1.52 0.19
N LYS A 55 18.04 2.56 0.96
CA LYS A 55 18.81 3.81 1.07
C LYS A 55 19.25 4.02 2.51
N GLU A 56 20.51 4.38 2.67
CA GLU A 56 21.01 4.90 3.92
C GLU A 56 20.52 6.34 4.12
N ILE A 57 20.09 6.66 5.33
CA ILE A 57 19.77 8.02 5.75
C ILE A 57 20.66 8.42 6.92
N THR A 58 20.93 9.71 7.02
CA THR A 58 21.76 10.28 8.09
C THR A 58 20.92 10.71 9.28
N LYS A 59 21.59 10.89 10.40
CA LYS A 59 20.95 11.47 11.59
C LYS A 59 20.39 12.87 11.33
N ASP A 60 21.06 13.68 10.57
CA ASP A 60 20.59 15.01 10.22
C ASP A 60 19.29 14.95 9.39
N GLN A 61 19.18 13.98 8.48
CA GLN A 61 17.97 13.80 7.68
C GLN A 61 16.77 13.34 8.49
N VAL A 62 16.97 12.60 9.57
CA VAL A 62 15.89 12.26 10.49
C VAL A 62 15.55 13.49 11.34
N ALA A 63 16.55 14.19 11.89
CA ALA A 63 16.36 15.38 12.72
C ALA A 63 15.61 16.52 11.99
N ASP A 64 15.89 16.72 10.71
CA ASP A 64 15.24 17.76 9.89
C ASP A 64 13.98 17.24 9.15
N GLY A 65 13.66 15.96 9.27
CA GLY A 65 12.50 15.33 8.65
C GLY A 65 12.64 15.07 7.13
N SER A 66 13.79 15.33 6.52
CA SER A 66 13.96 15.19 5.07
C SER A 66 13.91 13.74 4.57
N TYR A 67 14.09 12.75 5.47
CA TYR A 67 13.91 11.33 5.15
C TYR A 67 12.48 10.99 4.69
N VAL A 68 11.47 11.76 5.11
CA VAL A 68 10.06 11.56 4.74
C VAL A 68 9.86 11.59 3.23
N LYS A 69 10.69 12.36 2.51
CA LYS A 69 10.66 12.38 1.05
C LYS A 69 10.96 11.00 0.44
N PHE A 70 11.94 10.28 0.97
CA PHE A 70 12.28 8.93 0.49
C PHE A 70 11.14 7.95 0.76
N LEU A 71 10.51 8.05 1.93
CA LEU A 71 9.37 7.22 2.27
C LEU A 71 8.17 7.49 1.37
N SER A 72 7.93 8.75 1.01
CA SER A 72 6.88 9.13 0.06
C SER A 72 7.12 8.54 -1.34
N GLU A 73 8.38 8.54 -1.82
CA GLU A 73 8.75 7.99 -3.13
C GLU A 73 8.47 6.49 -3.26
N ILE A 74 8.46 5.75 -2.15
CA ILE A 74 8.20 4.30 -2.10
C ILE A 74 6.83 3.93 -1.53
N SER A 75 6.03 4.91 -1.11
CA SER A 75 4.70 4.70 -0.53
C SER A 75 3.63 4.76 -1.62
N PRO A 76 2.95 3.64 -1.94
CA PRO A 76 1.90 3.64 -2.96
C PRO A 76 0.85 4.73 -2.77
N VAL A 77 0.44 5.01 -1.52
CA VAL A 77 -0.54 6.05 -1.21
C VAL A 77 -0.10 7.45 -1.66
N SER A 78 1.21 7.73 -1.61
CA SER A 78 1.77 9.02 -2.04
C SER A 78 1.83 9.18 -3.55
N LEU A 79 1.67 8.11 -4.31
CA LEU A 79 1.74 8.07 -5.76
C LEU A 79 0.37 8.03 -6.43
N VAL A 80 -0.70 7.89 -5.65
CA VAL A 80 -2.08 7.92 -6.16
C VAL A 80 -2.37 9.28 -6.78
N ASN A 81 -2.89 9.26 -8.01
CA ASN A 81 -3.28 10.44 -8.77
C ASN A 81 -4.45 10.07 -9.72
N GLU A 82 -4.91 11.02 -10.50
CA GLU A 82 -6.03 10.86 -11.44
C GLU A 82 -5.79 9.82 -12.55
N ASN A 83 -4.54 9.40 -12.77
CA ASN A 83 -4.18 8.38 -13.75
C ASN A 83 -3.93 7.02 -13.10
N THR A 84 -4.14 6.89 -11.79
CA THR A 84 -3.97 5.61 -11.09
C THR A 84 -4.98 4.59 -11.59
N VAL A 85 -4.48 3.41 -11.93
CA VAL A 85 -5.31 2.33 -12.48
C VAL A 85 -6.24 1.74 -11.40
N PRO A 86 -7.41 1.18 -11.80
CA PRO A 86 -8.35 0.53 -10.89
C PRO A 86 -7.67 -0.52 -10.01
N THR A 87 -8.10 -0.63 -8.76
CA THR A 87 -7.44 -1.51 -7.79
C THR A 87 -8.46 -2.36 -7.01
N LEU A 88 -8.26 -3.68 -7.01
CA LEU A 88 -8.94 -4.60 -6.10
C LEU A 88 -8.07 -4.82 -4.88
N CYS A 89 -8.59 -4.45 -3.70
CA CYS A 89 -7.91 -4.54 -2.41
C CYS A 89 -8.48 -5.66 -1.55
N ALA A 90 -7.62 -6.40 -0.83
CA ALA A 90 -8.03 -7.34 0.20
C ALA A 90 -7.16 -7.22 1.44
N TYR A 91 -7.78 -7.18 2.62
CA TYR A 91 -7.09 -7.08 3.91
C TYR A 91 -7.76 -7.96 4.97
N GLY A 92 -6.93 -8.61 5.78
CA GLY A 92 -7.38 -9.37 6.95
C GLY A 92 -7.54 -8.48 8.18
N ALA A 93 -8.61 -8.69 8.95
CA ALA A 93 -8.90 -7.93 10.18
C ALA A 93 -7.84 -8.10 11.27
N ASN A 94 -7.23 -9.28 11.31
CA ASN A 94 -6.25 -9.68 12.32
C ASN A 94 -4.81 -9.67 11.78
N ASP A 95 -4.54 -8.83 10.76
CA ASP A 95 -3.19 -8.71 10.22
C ASP A 95 -2.28 -8.02 11.24
N VAL A 96 -1.26 -8.77 11.69
CA VAL A 96 -0.22 -8.31 12.63
C VAL A 96 1.09 -7.96 11.92
N VAL A 97 1.15 -8.11 10.60
CA VAL A 97 2.33 -7.83 9.79
C VAL A 97 2.21 -6.44 9.14
N VAL A 98 1.06 -6.17 8.52
CA VAL A 98 0.76 -4.86 7.93
C VAL A 98 -0.37 -4.21 8.74
N PRO A 99 -0.16 -3.01 9.28
CA PRO A 99 -1.18 -2.32 10.08
C PRO A 99 -2.51 -2.18 9.35
N VAL A 100 -3.57 -2.73 9.94
CA VAL A 100 -4.91 -2.80 9.32
C VAL A 100 -5.45 -1.43 8.95
N ASN A 101 -5.10 -0.39 9.72
CA ASN A 101 -5.57 0.98 9.49
C ASN A 101 -4.92 1.66 8.28
N MET A 102 -3.79 1.16 7.82
CA MET A 102 -3.05 1.73 6.69
C MET A 102 -3.90 1.81 5.42
N LYS A 103 -4.78 0.80 5.19
CA LYS A 103 -5.68 0.76 4.03
C LYS A 103 -6.60 1.99 3.90
N TYR A 104 -7.01 2.60 5.01
CA TYR A 104 -7.91 3.76 4.97
C TYR A 104 -7.26 4.97 4.30
N LYS A 105 -5.96 5.19 4.51
CA LYS A 105 -5.22 6.24 3.79
C LYS A 105 -5.21 6.01 2.28
N LEU A 106 -5.08 4.75 1.86
CA LEU A 106 -5.14 4.38 0.44
C LEU A 106 -6.53 4.66 -0.14
N PHE A 107 -7.59 4.30 0.58
CA PHE A 107 -8.97 4.54 0.15
C PHE A 107 -9.28 6.04 0.08
N GLU A 108 -8.87 6.83 1.07
CA GLU A 108 -8.98 8.30 1.03
C GLU A 108 -8.26 8.90 -0.18
N ALA A 109 -7.09 8.37 -0.54
CA ALA A 109 -6.39 8.80 -1.74
C ALA A 109 -7.13 8.41 -3.02
N PHE A 110 -7.69 7.20 -3.11
CA PHE A 110 -8.52 6.79 -4.23
C PHE A 110 -9.77 7.68 -4.39
N GLU A 111 -10.49 7.94 -3.31
CA GLU A 111 -11.66 8.83 -3.31
C GLU A 111 -11.30 10.24 -3.75
N LYS A 112 -10.19 10.78 -3.23
CA LYS A 112 -9.70 12.13 -3.58
C LYS A 112 -9.45 12.31 -5.07
N TYR A 113 -8.91 11.27 -5.74
CA TYR A 113 -8.54 11.33 -7.15
C TYR A 113 -9.55 10.65 -8.08
N GLY A 114 -10.67 10.14 -7.53
CA GLY A 114 -11.70 9.45 -8.31
C GLY A 114 -11.26 8.11 -8.90
N VAL A 115 -10.30 7.44 -8.25
CA VAL A 115 -9.81 6.12 -8.68
C VAL A 115 -10.84 5.06 -8.36
N GLU A 116 -11.17 4.22 -9.33
CA GLU A 116 -12.07 3.08 -9.11
C GLU A 116 -11.36 2.01 -8.27
N TYR A 117 -12.02 1.56 -7.21
CA TYR A 117 -11.52 0.45 -6.40
C TYR A 117 -12.63 -0.39 -5.80
N ASP A 118 -12.34 -1.66 -5.56
CA ASP A 118 -13.14 -2.57 -4.74
C ASP A 118 -12.33 -3.05 -3.54
N PHE A 119 -13.03 -3.37 -2.46
CA PHE A 119 -12.41 -3.82 -1.23
C PHE A 119 -13.12 -5.06 -0.66
N ILE A 120 -12.36 -6.12 -0.43
CA ILE A 120 -12.85 -7.34 0.23
C ILE A 120 -12.19 -7.46 1.59
N TYR A 121 -13.02 -7.51 2.62
CA TYR A 121 -12.58 -7.60 4.00
C TYR A 121 -12.65 -9.02 4.52
N PHE A 122 -11.55 -9.54 5.03
CA PHE A 122 -11.40 -10.88 5.59
C PHE A 122 -11.47 -10.77 7.11
N GLU A 123 -12.67 -10.93 7.68
CA GLU A 123 -12.98 -10.61 9.08
C GLU A 123 -12.26 -11.49 10.10
N ASN A 124 -11.96 -12.75 9.75
CA ASN A 124 -11.33 -13.72 10.65
C ASN A 124 -9.87 -14.00 10.32
N SER A 125 -9.35 -13.42 9.24
CA SER A 125 -8.01 -13.68 8.71
C SER A 125 -6.99 -12.67 9.20
N GLY A 126 -5.76 -13.15 9.35
CA GLY A 126 -4.56 -12.32 9.46
C GLY A 126 -3.92 -12.08 8.09
N HIS A 127 -2.60 -11.84 8.08
CA HIS A 127 -1.81 -11.53 6.86
C HIS A 127 -1.95 -12.58 5.75
N GLY A 128 -2.04 -13.85 6.10
CA GLY A 128 -2.17 -14.96 5.12
C GLY A 128 -3.57 -15.12 4.52
N MET A 129 -4.60 -14.42 5.03
CA MET A 129 -5.99 -14.43 4.57
C MET A 129 -6.61 -15.83 4.41
N THR A 130 -6.30 -16.75 5.33
CA THR A 130 -6.64 -18.18 5.19
C THR A 130 -7.88 -18.63 5.97
N SER A 131 -8.48 -17.76 6.79
CA SER A 131 -9.58 -18.14 7.69
C SER A 131 -10.98 -17.83 7.15
N ASP A 132 -11.08 -17.16 6.00
CA ASP A 132 -12.35 -16.77 5.37
C ASP A 132 -12.41 -17.35 3.95
N ALA A 133 -12.78 -18.65 3.85
CA ALA A 133 -12.77 -19.36 2.56
C ALA A 133 -13.77 -18.77 1.54
N ASP A 134 -14.91 -18.27 2.00
CA ASP A 134 -15.91 -17.58 1.19
C ASP A 134 -15.37 -16.26 0.62
N LYS A 135 -14.59 -15.53 1.39
CA LYS A 135 -13.92 -14.28 0.92
C LYS A 135 -12.80 -14.56 -0.08
N GLN A 136 -12.15 -15.71 0.02
CA GLN A 136 -11.21 -16.17 -1.02
C GLN A 136 -11.93 -16.38 -2.35
N VAL A 137 -13.08 -17.02 -2.34
CA VAL A 137 -13.90 -17.22 -3.53
C VAL A 137 -14.37 -15.87 -4.09
N GLU A 138 -14.91 -14.99 -3.25
CA GLU A 138 -15.32 -13.64 -3.63
C GLU A 138 -14.16 -12.84 -4.27
N PHE A 139 -12.94 -12.93 -3.72
CA PHE A 139 -11.77 -12.27 -4.28
C PHE A 139 -11.42 -12.82 -5.67
N ILE A 140 -11.50 -14.13 -5.88
CA ILE A 140 -11.25 -14.77 -7.18
C ILE A 140 -12.31 -14.33 -8.19
N GLU A 141 -13.60 -14.38 -7.83
CA GLU A 141 -14.71 -13.99 -8.70
C GLU A 141 -14.57 -12.51 -9.11
N LYS A 142 -14.29 -11.62 -8.14
CA LYS A 142 -14.06 -10.21 -8.42
C LYS A 142 -12.84 -9.97 -9.29
N SER A 143 -11.78 -10.78 -9.11
CA SER A 143 -10.59 -10.74 -9.97
C SER A 143 -10.92 -11.08 -11.43
N LEU A 144 -11.78 -12.06 -11.66
CA LEU A 144 -12.26 -12.43 -13.00
C LEU A 144 -13.11 -11.30 -13.61
N GLU A 145 -14.00 -10.67 -12.84
CA GLU A 145 -14.76 -9.50 -13.29
C GLU A 145 -13.85 -8.35 -13.76
N TYR A 146 -12.74 -8.11 -13.04
CA TYR A 146 -11.74 -7.11 -13.46
C TYR A 146 -11.06 -7.51 -14.76
N CYS A 147 -10.70 -8.79 -14.91
CA CYS A 147 -10.14 -9.29 -16.16
C CYS A 147 -11.11 -9.08 -17.34
N ASP A 148 -12.36 -9.46 -17.18
CA ASP A 148 -13.38 -9.29 -18.22
C ASP A 148 -13.60 -7.81 -18.56
N LYS A 149 -13.63 -6.93 -17.55
CA LYS A 149 -13.87 -5.50 -17.73
C LYS A 149 -12.73 -4.75 -18.43
N TYR A 150 -11.48 -5.10 -18.13
CA TYR A 150 -10.33 -4.28 -18.55
C TYR A 150 -9.44 -4.90 -19.63
N PHE A 151 -9.68 -6.15 -20.04
CA PHE A 151 -8.99 -6.81 -21.15
C PHE A 151 -9.83 -6.96 -22.41
N GLU A 152 -11.03 -6.36 -22.47
CA GLU A 152 -11.79 -6.27 -23.70
C GLU A 152 -11.21 -5.27 -24.71
#